data_2ded87b07c8cd1c7fff3e09252ae6ec7
#
_entry.id   2ded87b07c8cd1c7fff3e09252ae6ec7
#
_cell.length_a   1.000
_cell.length_b   1.000
_cell.length_c   1.000
_cell.angle_alpha   90.00
_cell.angle_beta   90.00
_cell.angle_gamma   90.00
#
_symmetry.space_group_name_H-M   'P 1'
#
loop_
_entity.id
_entity.type
_entity.pdbx_description
1 polymer ?
#
loop_
_entity_poly.entity_id
_entity_poly.type
_entity_poly.pdbx_seq_one_letter_code
_entity_poly.pdbx_strand_id
1 'polypeptide(L)'
;MYIGRFAPTPSGPLHFGSVITALAGYLDAKHNNGQWKVRIDDIDSPRVLKGAESAILKNLENLGLLWDGKISRQSENIMDYKNILEILKNKNITYNCNCSRKKIIESNQSDADADGLIYNNYCRNKNYPSSNKSSIRLIANYGSTNFTDRAQGLQRHEVNNPISDFVIKRSDQLYAYQFTVVIDDHLQSVNNIVRGTDLLSSTIKQHYINTPLSYSEKTYMHIPIALINNRKLSKGNGDKLNSNNLSLILIEGLKFLRQKIQKNIEDGSPEEILKYASDNWDINPLKKLSSLELNSTQSLIVDNIHT
;
A
#
# COMPACT_ATOMS: atom_id res chain seq x y z
N MET A 1 -18.13 -10.32 7.05
CA MET A 1 -18.09 -10.11 5.59
C MET A 1 -16.70 -9.61 5.23
N TYR A 2 -16.07 -10.15 4.18
CA TYR A 2 -14.77 -9.67 3.66
C TYR A 2 -14.96 -8.30 2.98
N ILE A 3 -14.13 -7.32 3.36
CA ILE A 3 -14.07 -6.00 2.71
C ILE A 3 -12.60 -5.68 2.44
N GLY A 4 -12.23 -5.79 1.15
CA GLY A 4 -10.91 -5.42 0.65
C GLY A 4 -10.92 -4.05 -0.02
N ARG A 5 -9.72 -3.55 -0.38
CA ARG A 5 -9.60 -2.31 -1.16
C ARG A 5 -8.36 -2.31 -2.06
N PHE A 6 -8.44 -1.56 -3.14
CA PHE A 6 -7.30 -1.08 -3.92
C PHE A 6 -7.16 0.44 -3.70
N ALA A 7 -5.96 0.89 -3.34
CA ALA A 7 -5.74 2.27 -2.90
C ALA A 7 -4.55 2.91 -3.64
N PRO A 8 -4.70 3.22 -4.95
CA PRO A 8 -3.63 3.79 -5.74
C PRO A 8 -3.46 5.29 -5.50
N THR A 9 -2.20 5.75 -5.46
CA THR A 9 -1.88 7.19 -5.59
C THR A 9 -2.05 7.61 -7.05
N PRO A 10 -2.76 8.72 -7.36
CA PRO A 10 -2.98 9.18 -8.73
C PRO A 10 -1.77 9.95 -9.28
N SER A 11 -0.61 9.32 -9.29
CA SER A 11 0.67 9.86 -9.78
C SER A 11 1.02 9.39 -11.20
N GLY A 12 0.02 8.97 -11.97
CA GLY A 12 0.11 8.47 -13.33
C GLY A 12 -0.80 7.28 -13.57
N PRO A 13 -0.85 6.73 -14.81
CA PRO A 13 -1.61 5.54 -15.14
C PRO A 13 -1.14 4.33 -14.34
N LEU A 14 -1.90 3.24 -14.38
CA LEU A 14 -1.46 1.98 -13.79
C LEU A 14 -0.29 1.42 -14.59
N HIS A 15 0.69 0.86 -13.90
CA HIS A 15 1.71 -0.02 -14.46
C HIS A 15 1.36 -1.48 -14.13
N PHE A 16 2.02 -2.44 -14.77
CA PHE A 16 1.70 -3.85 -14.61
C PHE A 16 1.73 -4.32 -13.14
N GLY A 17 2.70 -3.87 -12.33
CA GLY A 17 2.75 -4.18 -10.88
C GLY A 17 1.53 -3.65 -10.11
N SER A 18 0.96 -2.51 -10.52
CA SER A 18 -0.29 -1.99 -9.94
C SER A 18 -1.49 -2.85 -10.34
N VAL A 19 -1.52 -3.31 -11.59
CA VAL A 19 -2.56 -4.23 -12.08
C VAL A 19 -2.51 -5.55 -11.33
N ILE A 20 -1.33 -6.13 -11.12
CA ILE A 20 -1.15 -7.35 -10.32
C ILE A 20 -1.72 -7.17 -8.91
N THR A 21 -1.45 -6.03 -8.28
CA THR A 21 -1.97 -5.72 -6.93
C THR A 21 -3.50 -5.57 -6.92
N ALA A 22 -4.05 -4.88 -7.92
CA ALA A 22 -5.50 -4.72 -8.07
C ALA A 22 -6.17 -6.08 -8.32
N LEU A 23 -5.61 -6.87 -9.24
CA LEU A 23 -6.10 -8.21 -9.60
C LEU A 23 -6.11 -9.14 -8.38
N ALA A 24 -5.00 -9.25 -7.66
CA ALA A 24 -4.92 -10.10 -6.47
C ALA A 24 -5.94 -9.69 -5.39
N GLY A 25 -6.09 -8.38 -5.13
CA GLY A 25 -7.06 -7.88 -4.18
C GLY A 25 -8.52 -8.12 -4.61
N TYR A 26 -8.80 -7.98 -5.91
CA TYR A 26 -10.11 -8.27 -6.49
C TYR A 26 -10.45 -9.75 -6.37
N LEU A 27 -9.55 -10.63 -6.82
CA LEU A 27 -9.76 -12.07 -6.78
C LEU A 27 -9.94 -12.58 -5.35
N ASP A 28 -9.12 -12.11 -4.41
CA ASP A 28 -9.22 -12.48 -3.01
C ASP A 28 -10.55 -12.05 -2.40
N ALA A 29 -11.05 -10.87 -2.76
CA ALA A 29 -12.36 -10.39 -2.29
C ALA A 29 -13.51 -11.19 -2.90
N LYS A 30 -13.50 -11.43 -4.21
CA LYS A 30 -14.58 -12.15 -4.91
C LYS A 30 -14.61 -13.63 -4.53
N HIS A 31 -13.46 -14.28 -4.38
CA HIS A 31 -13.34 -15.66 -3.88
C HIS A 31 -13.99 -15.84 -2.50
N ASN A 32 -13.87 -14.83 -1.64
CA ASN A 32 -14.46 -14.83 -0.30
C ASN A 32 -15.89 -14.23 -0.26
N ASN A 33 -16.57 -14.10 -1.39
CA ASN A 33 -17.90 -13.49 -1.51
C ASN A 33 -17.99 -12.13 -0.81
N GLY A 34 -16.92 -11.35 -0.89
CA GLY A 34 -16.73 -10.06 -0.24
C GLY A 34 -16.90 -8.87 -1.16
N GLN A 35 -16.65 -7.69 -0.60
CA GLN A 35 -16.60 -6.43 -1.33
C GLN A 35 -15.14 -6.05 -1.63
N TRP A 36 -14.92 -5.48 -2.81
CA TRP A 36 -13.66 -4.88 -3.22
C TRP A 36 -13.87 -3.41 -3.55
N LYS A 37 -13.30 -2.53 -2.74
CA LYS A 37 -13.47 -1.08 -2.83
C LYS A 37 -12.29 -0.43 -3.55
N VAL A 38 -12.51 0.77 -4.09
CA VAL A 38 -11.44 1.63 -4.61
C VAL A 38 -11.38 2.92 -3.80
N ARG A 39 -10.16 3.26 -3.37
CA ARG A 39 -9.84 4.55 -2.76
C ARG A 39 -8.72 5.21 -3.56
N ILE A 40 -8.82 6.49 -3.80
CA ILE A 40 -7.75 7.29 -4.41
C ILE A 40 -6.95 7.94 -3.29
N ASP A 41 -5.68 7.55 -3.17
CA ASP A 41 -4.76 8.08 -2.16
C ASP A 41 -4.09 9.36 -2.69
N ASP A 42 -4.84 10.48 -2.66
CA ASP A 42 -4.51 11.79 -3.25
C ASP A 42 -4.03 12.84 -2.25
N ILE A 43 -3.73 12.44 -1.00
CA ILE A 43 -3.32 13.37 0.05
C ILE A 43 -1.96 14.04 -0.23
N ASP A 44 -1.05 13.37 -0.93
CA ASP A 44 0.25 13.90 -1.31
C ASP A 44 0.12 14.71 -2.62
N SER A 45 -0.51 15.88 -2.50
CA SER A 45 -0.86 16.74 -3.64
C SER A 45 0.29 17.03 -4.62
N PRO A 46 1.58 17.16 -4.21
CA PRO A 46 2.70 17.32 -5.15
C PRO A 46 2.89 16.16 -6.13
N ARG A 47 2.44 14.96 -5.78
CA ARG A 47 2.53 13.77 -6.64
C ARG A 47 1.28 13.50 -7.46
N VAL A 48 0.20 14.23 -7.23
CA VAL A 48 -1.05 14.07 -7.97
C VAL A 48 -0.93 14.66 -9.36
N LEU A 49 -1.18 13.86 -10.39
CA LEU A 49 -1.18 14.31 -11.78
C LEU A 49 -2.61 14.48 -12.31
N LYS A 50 -2.86 15.58 -12.99
CA LYS A 50 -4.16 15.83 -13.62
C LYS A 50 -4.54 14.69 -14.57
N GLY A 51 -5.75 14.17 -14.43
CA GLY A 51 -6.28 13.07 -15.24
C GLY A 51 -5.81 11.66 -14.82
N ALA A 52 -4.86 11.52 -13.88
CA ALA A 52 -4.37 10.22 -13.47
C ALA A 52 -5.44 9.37 -12.76
N GLU A 53 -6.31 9.98 -11.96
CA GLU A 53 -7.45 9.28 -11.35
C GLU A 53 -8.35 8.68 -12.42
N SER A 54 -8.81 9.49 -13.38
CA SER A 54 -9.68 9.02 -14.47
C SER A 54 -9.03 7.91 -15.30
N ALA A 55 -7.72 8.00 -15.54
CA ALA A 55 -6.98 6.96 -16.24
C ALA A 55 -6.91 5.65 -15.44
N ILE A 56 -6.70 5.73 -14.12
CA ILE A 56 -6.70 4.57 -13.23
C ILE A 56 -8.06 3.88 -13.25
N LEU A 57 -9.14 4.64 -13.03
CA LEU A 57 -10.50 4.09 -12.99
C LEU A 57 -10.89 3.45 -14.32
N LYS A 58 -10.62 4.13 -15.45
CA LYS A 58 -10.86 3.59 -16.78
C LYS A 58 -10.07 2.30 -17.04
N ASN A 59 -8.83 2.22 -16.58
CA ASN A 59 -8.03 0.99 -16.70
C ASN A 59 -8.65 -0.16 -15.91
N LEU A 60 -9.14 0.09 -14.69
CA LEU A 60 -9.81 -0.93 -13.88
C LEU A 60 -11.12 -1.39 -14.55
N GLU A 61 -11.95 -0.46 -15.03
CA GLU A 61 -13.20 -0.75 -15.76
C GLU A 61 -12.92 -1.59 -17.02
N ASN A 62 -11.96 -1.18 -17.82
CA ASN A 62 -11.58 -1.90 -19.03
C ASN A 62 -11.11 -3.33 -18.74
N LEU A 63 -10.39 -3.55 -17.64
CA LEU A 63 -9.95 -4.88 -17.19
C LEU A 63 -11.07 -5.69 -16.54
N GLY A 64 -12.30 -5.13 -16.36
CA GLY A 64 -13.39 -5.79 -15.65
C GLY A 64 -13.22 -5.83 -14.13
N LEU A 65 -12.24 -5.12 -13.58
CA LEU A 65 -12.00 -5.01 -12.13
C LEU A 65 -12.97 -4.00 -11.51
N LEU A 66 -14.25 -4.35 -11.49
CA LEU A 66 -15.32 -3.48 -11.01
C LEU A 66 -15.38 -3.48 -9.49
N TRP A 67 -15.42 -2.29 -8.91
CA TRP A 67 -15.45 -2.08 -7.45
C TRP A 67 -16.87 -1.97 -6.90
N ASP A 68 -16.98 -2.23 -5.61
CA ASP A 68 -18.23 -2.15 -4.88
C ASP A 68 -18.37 -0.78 -4.17
N GLY A 69 -19.52 -0.15 -4.34
CA GLY A 69 -19.87 1.10 -3.67
C GLY A 69 -19.22 2.35 -4.31
N LYS A 70 -19.09 3.41 -3.51
CA LYS A 70 -18.54 4.69 -3.97
C LYS A 70 -17.01 4.69 -3.91
N ILE A 71 -16.38 5.37 -4.87
CA ILE A 71 -14.96 5.71 -4.81
C ILE A 71 -14.78 6.74 -3.70
N SER A 72 -13.85 6.51 -2.78
CA SER A 72 -13.45 7.48 -1.77
C SER A 72 -12.11 8.12 -2.12
N ARG A 73 -11.85 9.30 -1.57
CA ARG A 73 -10.59 10.02 -1.75
C ARG A 73 -10.04 10.46 -0.40
N GLN A 74 -8.74 10.39 -0.23
CA GLN A 74 -8.09 10.85 1.00
C GLN A 74 -8.31 12.35 1.24
N SER A 75 -8.33 13.14 0.18
CA SER A 75 -8.60 14.58 0.25
C SER A 75 -9.97 14.94 0.82
N GLU A 76 -10.94 14.02 0.80
CA GLU A 76 -12.27 14.18 1.38
C GLU A 76 -12.27 14.00 2.91
N ASN A 77 -11.24 13.34 3.49
CA ASN A 77 -11.18 12.92 4.90
C ASN A 77 -10.27 13.82 5.77
N ILE A 78 -9.93 15.03 5.33
CA ILE A 78 -9.02 15.95 6.04
C ILE A 78 -9.49 16.27 7.46
N MET A 79 -10.80 16.41 7.65
CA MET A 79 -11.37 16.70 8.97
C MET A 79 -11.24 15.50 9.92
N ASP A 80 -11.42 14.29 9.41
CA ASP A 80 -11.22 13.07 10.19
C ASP A 80 -9.76 12.92 10.62
N TYR A 81 -8.81 13.17 9.73
CA TYR A 81 -7.39 13.17 10.09
C TYR A 81 -7.07 14.21 11.17
N LYS A 82 -7.64 15.40 11.08
CA LYS A 82 -7.47 16.42 12.10
C LYS A 82 -8.02 15.98 13.46
N ASN A 83 -9.23 15.45 13.49
CA ASN A 83 -9.88 14.98 14.70
C ASN A 83 -9.10 13.83 15.35
N ILE A 84 -8.67 12.85 14.54
CA ILE A 84 -7.89 11.71 15.04
C ILE A 84 -6.51 12.16 15.55
N LEU A 85 -5.87 13.12 14.89
CA LEU A 85 -4.61 13.69 15.37
C LEU A 85 -4.79 14.34 16.76
N GLU A 86 -5.88 15.09 16.97
CA GLU A 86 -6.15 15.68 18.29
C GLU A 86 -6.41 14.60 19.38
N ILE A 87 -7.09 13.50 19.02
CA ILE A 87 -7.24 12.34 19.93
C ILE A 87 -5.88 11.78 20.33
N LEU A 88 -4.95 11.59 19.38
CA LEU A 88 -3.60 11.08 19.68
C LEU A 88 -2.78 12.06 20.51
N LYS A 89 -2.93 13.37 20.29
CA LYS A 89 -2.31 14.42 21.12
C LYS A 89 -2.83 14.37 22.56
N ASN A 90 -4.15 14.28 22.75
CA ASN A 90 -4.77 14.20 24.06
C ASN A 90 -4.37 12.94 24.85
N LYS A 91 -3.98 11.87 24.14
CA LYS A 91 -3.38 10.67 24.74
C LYS A 91 -1.90 10.83 25.09
N ASN A 92 -1.28 11.98 24.83
CA ASN A 92 0.14 12.27 25.05
C ASN A 92 1.09 11.28 24.37
N ILE A 93 0.71 10.76 23.21
CA ILE A 93 1.53 9.81 22.43
C ILE A 93 2.08 10.44 21.14
N THR A 94 2.07 11.76 21.06
CA THR A 94 2.64 12.51 19.93
C THR A 94 3.48 13.68 20.44
N TYR A 95 4.41 14.15 19.61
CA TYR A 95 5.20 15.35 19.92
C TYR A 95 5.64 16.07 18.65
N ASN A 96 5.99 17.36 18.78
CA ASN A 96 6.52 18.16 17.70
C ASN A 96 8.01 17.89 17.47
N CYS A 97 8.41 17.75 16.23
CA CYS A 97 9.80 17.48 15.83
C CYS A 97 10.28 18.52 14.82
N ASN A 98 11.40 19.17 15.14
CA ASN A 98 12.04 20.20 14.32
C ASN A 98 13.29 19.68 13.56
N CYS A 99 13.54 18.38 13.56
CA CYS A 99 14.66 17.79 12.83
C CYS A 99 14.39 17.80 11.33
N SER A 100 15.34 18.36 10.57
CA SER A 100 15.37 18.17 9.12
C SER A 100 15.85 16.76 8.76
N ARG A 101 15.50 16.28 7.55
CA ARG A 101 16.00 15.00 7.05
C ARG A 101 17.54 14.94 7.05
N LYS A 102 18.20 16.04 6.66
CA LYS A 102 19.66 16.15 6.69
C LYS A 102 20.22 15.93 8.09
N LYS A 103 19.65 16.59 9.12
CA LYS A 103 20.08 16.42 10.50
C LYS A 103 19.89 15.00 11.03
N ILE A 104 18.84 14.29 10.59
CA ILE A 104 18.60 12.88 10.98
C ILE A 104 19.67 11.99 10.36
N ILE A 105 20.00 12.19 9.07
CA ILE A 105 21.06 11.43 8.37
C ILE A 105 22.41 11.64 9.06
N GLU A 106 22.76 12.89 9.35
CA GLU A 106 24.02 13.25 10.00
C GLU A 106 24.17 12.67 11.42
N SER A 107 23.04 12.50 12.14
CA SER A 107 23.05 11.96 13.50
C SER A 107 23.09 10.43 13.58
N ASN A 108 22.72 9.74 12.51
CA ASN A 108 22.58 8.27 12.47
C ASN A 108 23.58 7.63 11.52
N GLN A 109 24.83 7.75 11.72
CA GLN A 109 25.95 7.30 10.88
C GLN A 109 25.78 6.07 9.94
N SER A 110 24.62 5.41 9.80
CA SER A 110 24.42 4.32 8.81
C SER A 110 23.06 3.64 8.73
N ASP A 111 22.09 3.84 9.62
CA ASP A 111 20.94 2.94 9.64
C ASP A 111 19.70 3.53 8.96
N ALA A 112 19.31 2.93 7.82
CA ALA A 112 17.98 3.07 7.26
C ALA A 112 17.25 1.73 7.44
N ASP A 113 16.02 1.76 7.93
CA ASP A 113 15.11 0.61 7.85
C ASP A 113 14.47 0.55 6.45
N ALA A 114 13.76 -0.51 6.14
CA ALA A 114 13.08 -0.69 4.85
C ALA A 114 12.10 0.45 4.52
N ASP A 115 11.65 1.21 5.50
CA ASP A 115 10.74 2.36 5.37
C ASP A 115 11.48 3.73 5.39
N GLY A 116 12.80 3.74 5.45
CA GLY A 116 13.61 4.95 5.41
C GLY A 116 14.48 5.17 6.65
N LEU A 117 14.73 6.44 7.00
CA LEU A 117 15.67 6.82 8.05
C LEU A 117 15.15 6.45 9.44
N ILE A 118 15.96 5.71 10.20
CA ILE A 118 15.75 5.50 11.61
C ILE A 118 15.93 6.83 12.35
N TYR A 119 14.99 7.16 13.22
CA TYR A 119 15.04 8.39 14.00
C TYR A 119 15.43 8.09 15.46
N ASN A 120 16.44 8.77 15.96
CA ASN A 120 17.00 8.58 17.31
C ASN A 120 16.15 9.19 18.44
N ASN A 121 14.91 9.57 18.16
CA ASN A 121 13.95 10.14 19.11
C ASN A 121 14.41 11.45 19.80
N TYR A 122 15.36 12.17 19.21
CA TYR A 122 15.98 13.38 19.77
C TYR A 122 14.99 14.43 20.30
N CYS A 123 13.85 14.62 19.60
CA CYS A 123 12.86 15.63 19.99
C CYS A 123 11.81 15.13 20.99
N ARG A 124 11.76 13.84 21.31
CA ARG A 124 10.68 13.22 22.11
C ARG A 124 10.41 13.97 23.44
N ASN A 125 11.46 14.38 24.12
CA ASN A 125 11.37 15.01 25.46
C ASN A 125 11.68 16.53 25.44
N LYS A 126 11.65 17.17 24.25
CA LYS A 126 12.03 18.58 24.12
C LYS A 126 10.85 19.55 24.26
N ASN A 127 9.62 19.05 24.27
CA ASN A 127 8.39 19.86 24.40
C ASN A 127 8.35 21.07 23.45
N TYR A 128 8.83 20.91 22.20
CA TYR A 128 8.79 22.00 21.24
C TYR A 128 7.35 22.46 20.99
N PRO A 129 7.10 23.77 20.96
CA PRO A 129 5.78 24.31 20.64
C PRO A 129 5.38 23.90 19.22
N SER A 130 4.07 23.79 18.99
CA SER A 130 3.54 23.58 17.65
C SER A 130 3.91 24.76 16.75
N SER A 131 4.42 24.46 15.57
CA SER A 131 4.68 25.46 14.53
C SER A 131 4.34 24.90 13.15
N ASN A 132 4.09 25.80 12.19
CA ASN A 132 3.83 25.40 10.80
C ASN A 132 5.07 24.79 10.10
N LYS A 133 6.22 24.76 10.76
CA LYS A 133 7.47 24.15 10.26
C LYS A 133 7.83 22.86 10.98
N SER A 134 7.07 22.48 12.04
CA SER A 134 7.31 21.25 12.77
C SER A 134 6.59 20.08 12.13
N SER A 135 7.21 18.92 12.09
CA SER A 135 6.51 17.66 11.88
C SER A 135 5.94 17.14 13.21
N ILE A 136 4.91 16.31 13.14
CA ILE A 136 4.37 15.61 14.32
C ILE A 136 4.74 14.15 14.19
N ARG A 137 5.35 13.62 15.25
CA ARG A 137 5.69 12.20 15.35
C ARG A 137 4.78 11.48 16.35
N LEU A 138 4.52 10.21 16.04
CA LEU A 138 3.92 9.26 16.98
C LEU A 138 5.03 8.60 17.78
N ILE A 139 4.82 8.47 19.08
CA ILE A 139 5.70 7.71 19.98
C ILE A 139 5.45 6.22 19.73
N ALA A 140 6.46 5.54 19.20
CA ALA A 140 6.44 4.11 19.08
C ALA A 140 6.83 3.51 20.44
N ASN A 141 5.85 2.96 21.18
CA ASN A 141 6.13 2.29 22.43
C ASN A 141 6.81 0.94 22.15
N TYR A 142 7.88 0.71 22.89
CA TYR A 142 8.67 -0.51 22.81
C TYR A 142 7.86 -1.71 23.33
N GLY A 143 7.33 -2.49 22.42
CA GLY A 143 6.68 -3.77 22.68
C GLY A 143 6.85 -4.69 21.50
N SER A 144 6.84 -5.98 21.70
CA SER A 144 6.81 -6.93 20.59
C SER A 144 5.47 -6.79 19.89
N THR A 145 5.50 -6.37 18.64
CA THR A 145 4.31 -6.38 17.78
C THR A 145 4.50 -7.50 16.76
N ASN A 146 3.63 -8.47 16.80
CA ASN A 146 3.63 -9.58 15.85
C ASN A 146 2.31 -9.56 15.09
N PHE A 147 2.38 -9.90 13.82
CA PHE A 147 1.18 -10.18 13.03
C PHE A 147 1.44 -11.35 12.10
N THR A 148 0.40 -12.07 11.75
CA THR A 148 0.50 -13.15 10.76
C THR A 148 -0.02 -12.64 9.43
N ASP A 149 0.88 -12.59 8.45
CA ASP A 149 0.52 -12.32 7.06
C ASP A 149 0.12 -13.61 6.36
N ARG A 150 -0.94 -13.57 5.58
CA ARG A 150 -1.49 -14.77 4.91
C ARG A 150 -0.54 -15.38 3.88
N ALA A 151 0.32 -14.55 3.25
CA ALA A 151 1.31 -15.02 2.28
C ALA A 151 2.72 -15.09 2.87
N GLN A 152 3.14 -14.12 3.69
CA GLN A 152 4.50 -14.05 4.21
C GLN A 152 4.69 -14.76 5.56
N GLY A 153 3.60 -15.24 6.18
CA GLY A 153 3.64 -15.94 7.47
C GLY A 153 3.84 -14.99 8.65
N LEU A 154 4.31 -15.54 9.78
CA LEU A 154 4.50 -14.77 11.01
C LEU A 154 5.59 -13.72 10.83
N GLN A 155 5.21 -12.47 11.02
CA GLN A 155 6.09 -11.30 11.03
C GLN A 155 6.32 -10.90 12.49
N ARG A 156 7.58 -10.92 12.91
CA ARG A 156 7.99 -10.56 14.26
C ARG A 156 8.77 -9.27 14.21
N HIS A 157 8.41 -8.36 15.08
CA HIS A 157 9.26 -7.23 15.40
C HIS A 157 9.94 -7.49 16.73
N GLU A 158 11.25 -7.67 16.71
CA GLU A 158 12.02 -7.98 17.91
C GLU A 158 12.19 -6.73 18.79
N VAL A 159 12.09 -6.92 20.10
CA VAL A 159 12.26 -5.87 21.11
C VAL A 159 13.63 -5.18 21.01
N ASN A 160 14.64 -5.88 20.50
CA ASN A 160 16.01 -5.40 20.33
C ASN A 160 16.21 -4.47 19.10
N ASN A 161 15.22 -4.38 18.24
CA ASN A 161 15.23 -3.45 17.10
C ASN A 161 14.01 -2.51 17.19
N PRO A 162 14.04 -1.51 18.09
CA PRO A 162 12.89 -0.68 18.37
C PRO A 162 12.47 0.09 17.13
N ILE A 163 11.16 0.09 16.83
CA ILE A 163 10.61 1.02 15.84
C ILE A 163 10.88 2.42 16.36
N SER A 164 11.56 3.22 15.56
CA SER A 164 11.76 4.62 15.87
C SER A 164 10.44 5.40 15.76
N ASP A 165 10.30 6.46 16.54
CA ASP A 165 9.17 7.36 16.41
C ASP A 165 9.07 7.89 14.98
N PHE A 166 7.90 7.76 14.38
CA PHE A 166 7.71 8.07 12.98
C PHE A 166 6.75 9.23 12.76
N VAL A 167 6.93 9.90 11.63
CA VAL A 167 6.12 11.07 11.26
C VAL A 167 4.70 10.64 10.89
N ILE A 168 3.70 11.28 11.53
CA ILE A 168 2.28 11.16 11.20
C ILE A 168 1.72 12.43 10.53
N LYS A 169 2.36 13.60 10.77
CA LYS A 169 2.12 14.83 10.02
C LYS A 169 3.46 15.48 9.68
N ARG A 170 3.66 15.80 8.41
CA ARG A 170 4.90 16.35 7.86
C ARG A 170 5.02 17.85 8.17
N SER A 171 6.24 18.39 8.04
CA SER A 171 6.49 19.82 8.22
C SER A 171 5.86 20.72 7.14
N ASP A 172 5.54 20.16 5.97
CA ASP A 172 4.74 20.81 4.92
C ASP A 172 3.22 20.71 5.15
N GLN A 173 2.83 20.27 6.36
CA GLN A 173 1.47 20.13 6.84
C GLN A 173 0.65 18.99 6.20
N LEU A 174 1.21 18.20 5.29
CA LEU A 174 0.56 17.00 4.76
C LEU A 174 0.60 15.86 5.79
N TYR A 175 -0.45 15.08 5.84
CA TYR A 175 -0.48 13.86 6.66
C TYR A 175 0.36 12.77 6.01
N ALA A 176 1.04 11.98 6.84
CA ALA A 176 1.87 10.88 6.35
C ALA A 176 1.02 9.66 5.98
N TYR A 177 1.47 8.90 4.97
CA TYR A 177 0.81 7.69 4.47
C TYR A 177 0.39 6.73 5.58
N GLN A 178 1.28 6.42 6.52
CA GLN A 178 1.01 5.49 7.62
C GLN A 178 -0.20 5.91 8.46
N PHE A 179 -0.40 7.21 8.62
CA PHE A 179 -1.49 7.78 9.40
C PHE A 179 -2.81 7.75 8.62
N THR A 180 -2.79 8.24 7.38
CA THR A 180 -4.02 8.36 6.58
C THR A 180 -4.61 7.01 6.24
N VAL A 181 -3.78 6.03 5.84
CA VAL A 181 -4.26 4.71 5.42
C VAL A 181 -4.97 3.95 6.55
N VAL A 182 -4.52 4.09 7.79
CA VAL A 182 -5.16 3.44 8.95
C VAL A 182 -6.55 4.01 9.19
N ILE A 183 -6.69 5.32 9.12
CA ILE A 183 -7.96 6.03 9.32
C ILE A 183 -8.93 5.69 8.20
N ASP A 184 -8.49 5.78 6.95
CA ASP A 184 -9.32 5.49 5.78
C ASP A 184 -9.80 4.03 5.75
N ASP A 185 -8.91 3.09 6.05
CA ASP A 185 -9.27 1.67 6.13
C ASP A 185 -10.30 1.41 7.26
N HIS A 186 -10.27 2.21 8.34
CA HIS A 186 -11.31 2.17 9.37
C HIS A 186 -12.63 2.79 8.89
N LEU A 187 -12.60 3.99 8.33
CA LEU A 187 -13.79 4.70 7.82
C LEU A 187 -14.53 3.88 6.74
N GLN A 188 -13.79 3.15 5.92
CA GLN A 188 -14.34 2.27 4.89
C GLN A 188 -14.71 0.88 5.39
N SER A 189 -14.51 0.58 6.68
CA SER A 189 -14.70 -0.76 7.28
C SER A 189 -13.88 -1.85 6.58
N VAL A 190 -12.74 -1.49 5.98
CA VAL A 190 -11.82 -2.45 5.37
C VAL A 190 -11.24 -3.36 6.46
N ASN A 191 -11.29 -4.66 6.23
CA ASN A 191 -10.78 -5.67 7.16
C ASN A 191 -9.77 -6.63 6.52
N ASN A 192 -9.62 -6.58 5.19
CA ASN A 192 -8.64 -7.37 4.46
C ASN A 192 -7.79 -6.47 3.54
N ILE A 193 -6.48 -6.55 3.70
CA ILE A 193 -5.52 -5.67 3.03
C ILE A 193 -4.59 -6.51 2.17
N VAL A 194 -4.77 -6.43 0.85
CA VAL A 194 -3.87 -7.03 -0.15
C VAL A 194 -3.01 -5.92 -0.75
N ARG A 195 -1.68 -6.11 -0.74
CA ARG A 195 -0.72 -5.13 -1.27
C ARG A 195 0.66 -5.76 -1.51
N GLY A 196 1.60 -5.03 -2.10
CA GLY A 196 2.96 -5.53 -2.35
C GLY A 196 3.79 -5.68 -1.07
N THR A 197 4.75 -6.61 -1.10
CA THR A 197 5.69 -6.88 0.02
C THR A 197 6.57 -5.69 0.38
N ASP A 198 6.73 -4.72 -0.50
CA ASP A 198 7.41 -3.44 -0.22
C ASP A 198 6.75 -2.62 0.89
N LEU A 199 5.50 -2.94 1.24
CA LEU A 199 4.76 -2.33 2.35
C LEU A 199 4.66 -3.23 3.58
N LEU A 200 5.37 -4.37 3.61
CA LEU A 200 5.30 -5.32 4.72
C LEU A 200 5.76 -4.69 6.04
N SER A 201 6.87 -3.98 6.03
CA SER A 201 7.40 -3.25 7.19
C SER A 201 6.47 -2.13 7.68
N SER A 202 5.75 -1.50 6.75
CA SER A 202 4.77 -0.45 7.07
C SER A 202 3.63 -0.95 7.96
N THR A 203 3.30 -2.24 7.90
CA THR A 203 2.22 -2.84 8.70
C THR A 203 2.44 -2.62 10.20
N ILE A 204 3.67 -2.73 10.66
CA ILE A 204 4.00 -2.56 12.07
C ILE A 204 3.74 -1.12 12.52
N LYS A 205 4.15 -0.12 11.72
CA LYS A 205 3.85 1.30 12.01
C LYS A 205 2.35 1.57 12.03
N GLN A 206 1.60 0.91 11.16
CA GLN A 206 0.13 1.01 11.13
C GLN A 206 -0.52 0.38 12.37
N HIS A 207 0.01 -0.72 12.91
CA HIS A 207 -0.42 -1.27 14.20
C HIS A 207 -0.23 -0.28 15.36
N TYR A 208 0.90 0.47 15.40
CA TYR A 208 1.12 1.50 16.42
C TYR A 208 0.12 2.65 16.36
N ILE A 209 -0.47 2.93 15.19
CA ILE A 209 -1.55 3.92 15.05
C ILE A 209 -2.90 3.29 15.43
N ASN A 210 -3.12 2.06 15.01
CA ASN A 210 -4.39 1.35 15.17
C ASN A 210 -4.72 1.07 16.64
N THR A 211 -3.72 0.61 17.41
CA THR A 211 -3.86 0.21 18.82
C THR A 211 -4.42 1.31 19.73
N PRO A 212 -3.84 2.53 19.78
CA PRO A 212 -4.36 3.59 20.64
C PRO A 212 -5.74 4.10 20.20
N LEU A 213 -6.15 3.85 18.97
CA LEU A 213 -7.47 4.21 18.45
C LEU A 213 -8.52 3.11 18.68
N SER A 214 -8.10 1.95 19.16
CA SER A 214 -8.97 0.78 19.37
C SER A 214 -9.72 0.35 18.10
N TYR A 215 -9.09 0.54 16.92
CA TYR A 215 -9.67 0.09 15.67
C TYR A 215 -9.54 -1.42 15.54
N SER A 216 -10.49 -2.04 14.86
CA SER A 216 -10.47 -3.48 14.60
C SER A 216 -9.19 -3.91 13.86
N GLU A 217 -8.64 -5.04 14.25
CA GLU A 217 -7.50 -5.63 13.57
C GLU A 217 -7.83 -5.95 12.10
N LYS A 218 -6.80 -5.87 11.26
CA LYS A 218 -6.88 -6.15 9.83
C LYS A 218 -6.16 -7.45 9.52
N THR A 219 -6.67 -8.18 8.53
CA THR A 219 -5.97 -9.31 7.93
C THR A 219 -5.13 -8.81 6.77
N TYR A 220 -3.87 -9.23 6.69
CA TYR A 220 -2.94 -8.78 5.66
C TYR A 220 -2.52 -9.94 4.74
N MET A 221 -2.36 -9.62 3.46
CA MET A 221 -1.73 -10.48 2.47
C MET A 221 -0.77 -9.64 1.62
N HIS A 222 0.53 -9.84 1.82
CA HIS A 222 1.56 -9.16 1.03
C HIS A 222 2.01 -10.07 -0.11
N ILE A 223 1.69 -9.67 -1.33
CA ILE A 223 2.03 -10.38 -2.55
C ILE A 223 3.40 -9.95 -3.08
N PRO A 224 4.09 -10.80 -3.88
CA PRO A 224 5.39 -10.44 -4.44
C PRO A 224 5.30 -9.19 -5.31
N ILE A 225 6.32 -8.33 -5.24
CA ILE A 225 6.47 -7.19 -6.15
C ILE A 225 7.07 -7.64 -7.48
N ALA A 226 6.65 -6.98 -8.56
CA ALA A 226 7.18 -7.22 -9.89
C ALA A 226 8.51 -6.49 -10.11
N LEU A 227 9.52 -7.23 -10.56
CA LEU A 227 10.83 -6.71 -10.93
C LEU A 227 11.05 -6.83 -12.44
N ILE A 228 11.81 -5.90 -12.99
CA ILE A 228 12.40 -5.98 -14.34
C ILE A 228 13.86 -5.60 -14.24
N ASN A 229 14.76 -6.48 -14.67
CA ASN A 229 16.22 -6.32 -14.52
C ASN A 229 16.61 -5.98 -13.06
N ASN A 230 16.09 -6.70 -12.10
CA ASN A 230 16.24 -6.49 -10.66
C ASN A 230 15.74 -5.11 -10.15
N ARG A 231 15.02 -4.36 -10.94
CA ARG A 231 14.44 -3.06 -10.58
C ARG A 231 12.92 -3.20 -10.39
N LYS A 232 12.41 -2.70 -9.29
CA LYS A 232 10.97 -2.65 -9.02
C LYS A 232 10.24 -1.79 -10.07
N LEU A 233 9.13 -2.32 -10.62
CA LEU A 233 8.22 -1.54 -11.44
C LEU A 233 7.58 -0.41 -10.62
N SER A 234 7.65 0.81 -11.13
CA SER A 234 7.04 1.96 -10.47
C SER A 234 6.67 3.07 -11.45
N LYS A 235 5.63 3.83 -11.12
CA LYS A 235 5.25 5.04 -11.88
C LYS A 235 6.39 6.07 -11.94
N GLY A 236 7.20 6.17 -10.88
CA GLY A 236 8.34 7.07 -10.82
C GLY A 236 9.44 6.76 -11.82
N ASN A 237 9.52 5.52 -12.29
CA ASN A 237 10.45 5.07 -13.34
C ASN A 237 9.85 5.20 -14.76
N GLY A 238 8.64 5.74 -14.89
CA GLY A 238 7.97 5.86 -16.19
C GLY A 238 7.35 4.57 -16.72
N ASP A 239 7.38 3.48 -15.95
CA ASP A 239 6.81 2.18 -16.38
C ASP A 239 5.30 2.33 -16.64
N LYS A 240 4.83 1.94 -17.82
CA LYS A 240 3.42 2.01 -18.23
C LYS A 240 2.98 0.68 -18.80
N LEU A 241 1.67 0.44 -18.87
CA LEU A 241 1.13 -0.67 -19.62
C LEU A 241 1.25 -0.38 -21.13
N ASN A 242 1.84 -1.31 -21.87
CA ASN A 242 2.05 -1.25 -23.32
C ASN A 242 1.23 -2.33 -24.03
N SER A 243 -0.01 -2.52 -23.66
CA SER A 243 -0.88 -3.46 -24.38
C SER A 243 -2.33 -3.01 -24.29
N ASN A 244 -3.01 -3.06 -25.42
CA ASN A 244 -4.46 -2.91 -25.51
C ASN A 244 -5.19 -4.27 -25.39
N ASN A 245 -4.46 -5.38 -25.33
CA ASN A 245 -5.04 -6.71 -25.13
C ASN A 245 -5.28 -6.96 -23.63
N LEU A 246 -6.50 -6.69 -23.21
CA LEU A 246 -6.92 -6.79 -21.80
C LEU A 246 -6.86 -8.23 -21.27
N SER A 247 -7.27 -9.20 -22.09
CA SER A 247 -7.19 -10.62 -21.74
C SER A 247 -5.75 -11.05 -21.52
N LEU A 248 -4.82 -10.63 -22.39
CA LEU A 248 -3.38 -10.90 -22.21
C LEU A 248 -2.85 -10.32 -20.91
N ILE A 249 -3.22 -9.08 -20.57
CA ILE A 249 -2.79 -8.43 -19.31
C ILE A 249 -3.27 -9.26 -18.11
N LEU A 250 -4.52 -9.70 -18.11
CA LEU A 250 -5.08 -10.52 -17.04
C LEU A 250 -4.41 -11.89 -16.94
N ILE A 251 -4.23 -12.58 -18.06
CA ILE A 251 -3.57 -13.90 -18.12
C ILE A 251 -2.13 -13.81 -17.61
N GLU A 252 -1.37 -12.81 -18.05
CA GLU A 252 0.00 -12.64 -17.59
C GLU A 252 0.07 -12.19 -16.12
N GLY A 253 -0.91 -11.42 -15.65
CA GLY A 253 -1.09 -11.12 -14.23
C GLY A 253 -1.36 -12.37 -13.40
N LEU A 254 -2.22 -13.27 -13.86
CA LEU A 254 -2.49 -14.57 -13.23
C LEU A 254 -1.25 -15.48 -13.22
N LYS A 255 -0.52 -15.55 -14.34
CA LYS A 255 0.76 -16.29 -14.41
C LYS A 255 1.79 -15.74 -13.43
N PHE A 256 1.92 -14.41 -13.33
CA PHE A 256 2.79 -13.78 -12.34
C PHE A 256 2.38 -14.16 -10.92
N LEU A 257 1.08 -14.16 -10.63
CA LEU A 257 0.52 -14.60 -9.36
C LEU A 257 0.52 -16.13 -9.19
N ARG A 258 1.17 -16.86 -10.11
CA ARG A 258 1.31 -18.31 -10.10
C ARG A 258 -0.03 -19.06 -10.01
N GLN A 259 -1.09 -18.47 -10.56
CA GLN A 259 -2.39 -19.12 -10.61
C GLN A 259 -2.43 -20.16 -11.73
N LYS A 260 -3.13 -21.27 -11.48
CA LYS A 260 -3.38 -22.27 -12.50
C LYS A 260 -4.42 -21.74 -13.48
N ILE A 261 -4.11 -21.81 -14.78
CA ILE A 261 -4.99 -21.37 -15.86
C ILE A 261 -5.25 -22.57 -16.76
N GLN A 262 -6.52 -22.84 -17.03
CA GLN A 262 -6.89 -23.86 -18.05
C GLN A 262 -6.72 -23.27 -19.44
N LYS A 263 -6.30 -24.09 -20.39
CA LYS A 263 -5.99 -23.65 -21.76
C LYS A 263 -7.16 -22.95 -22.46
N ASN A 264 -8.38 -23.39 -22.22
CA ASN A 264 -9.59 -22.78 -22.78
C ASN A 264 -9.92 -21.39 -22.18
N ILE A 265 -9.27 -20.99 -21.08
CA ILE A 265 -9.44 -19.67 -20.46
C ILE A 265 -8.43 -18.67 -21.01
N GLU A 266 -7.30 -19.12 -21.56
CA GLU A 266 -6.26 -18.21 -22.09
C GLU A 266 -6.77 -17.30 -23.21
N ASP A 267 -7.72 -17.77 -24.01
CA ASP A 267 -8.36 -17.02 -25.10
C ASP A 267 -9.72 -16.41 -24.70
N GLY A 268 -10.07 -16.48 -23.41
CA GLY A 268 -11.34 -15.98 -22.91
C GLY A 268 -11.43 -14.44 -22.86
N SER A 269 -12.65 -13.96 -22.74
CA SER A 269 -12.90 -12.54 -22.44
C SER A 269 -12.40 -12.17 -21.04
N PRO A 270 -12.13 -10.89 -20.74
CA PRO A 270 -11.77 -10.46 -19.38
C PRO A 270 -12.75 -10.96 -18.31
N GLU A 271 -14.04 -10.96 -18.59
CA GLU A 271 -15.08 -11.41 -17.65
C GLU A 271 -14.97 -12.91 -17.34
N GLU A 272 -14.79 -13.74 -18.38
CA GLU A 272 -14.60 -15.20 -18.23
C GLU A 272 -13.32 -15.53 -17.46
N ILE A 273 -12.22 -14.83 -17.78
CA ILE A 273 -10.94 -14.97 -17.08
C ILE A 273 -11.09 -14.62 -15.59
N LEU A 274 -11.70 -13.48 -15.28
CA LEU A 274 -11.88 -13.04 -13.89
C LEU A 274 -12.82 -13.94 -13.11
N LYS A 275 -13.91 -14.41 -13.73
CA LYS A 275 -14.82 -15.36 -13.09
C LYS A 275 -14.08 -16.65 -12.74
N TYR A 276 -13.41 -17.27 -13.74
CA TYR A 276 -12.62 -18.48 -13.53
C TYR A 276 -11.57 -18.29 -12.42
N ALA A 277 -10.82 -17.19 -12.48
CA ALA A 277 -9.76 -16.90 -11.53
C ALA A 277 -10.29 -16.65 -10.10
N SER A 278 -11.46 -16.03 -9.97
CA SER A 278 -12.11 -15.82 -8.66
C SER A 278 -12.58 -17.13 -8.05
N ASP A 279 -13.16 -18.02 -8.86
CA ASP A 279 -13.63 -19.33 -8.40
C ASP A 279 -12.45 -20.24 -7.97
N ASN A 280 -11.28 -20.08 -8.59
CA ASN A 280 -10.10 -20.93 -8.40
C ASN A 280 -8.91 -20.21 -7.70
N TRP A 281 -9.15 -19.08 -7.06
CA TRP A 281 -8.08 -18.30 -6.40
C TRP A 281 -7.36 -19.09 -5.32
N ASP A 282 -6.04 -19.20 -5.44
CA ASP A 282 -5.18 -19.92 -4.48
C ASP A 282 -4.00 -19.04 -4.04
N ILE A 283 -3.90 -18.79 -2.74
CA ILE A 283 -2.80 -18.01 -2.15
C ILE A 283 -1.54 -18.84 -1.90
N ASN A 284 -1.62 -20.18 -1.92
CA ASN A 284 -0.50 -21.05 -1.56
C ASN A 284 0.73 -20.86 -2.45
N PRO A 285 0.61 -20.66 -3.78
CA PRO A 285 1.76 -20.40 -4.63
C PRO A 285 2.49 -19.09 -4.35
N LEU A 286 1.87 -18.16 -3.60
CA LEU A 286 2.45 -16.85 -3.26
C LEU A 286 3.20 -16.87 -1.93
N LYS A 287 3.11 -17.96 -1.14
CA LYS A 287 3.70 -18.03 0.19
C LYS A 287 5.21 -17.84 0.15
N LYS A 288 5.70 -16.94 1.03
CA LYS A 288 7.12 -16.61 1.24
C LYS A 288 7.82 -16.02 -0.01
N LEU A 289 7.07 -15.52 -0.97
CA LEU A 289 7.62 -14.82 -2.14
C LEU A 289 7.59 -13.32 -1.90
N SER A 290 8.76 -12.68 -1.85
CA SER A 290 8.87 -11.23 -1.67
C SER A 290 8.85 -10.47 -3.00
N SER A 291 9.43 -11.05 -4.05
CA SER A 291 9.51 -10.45 -5.38
C SER A 291 9.60 -11.54 -6.45
N LEU A 292 9.21 -11.20 -7.66
CA LEU A 292 9.36 -12.05 -8.84
C LEU A 292 9.83 -11.19 -10.02
N GLU A 293 10.78 -11.72 -10.78
CA GLU A 293 11.23 -11.13 -12.03
C GLU A 293 10.19 -11.38 -13.13
N LEU A 294 9.92 -10.37 -13.96
CA LEU A 294 9.05 -10.54 -15.12
C LEU A 294 9.72 -11.45 -16.17
N ASN A 295 8.95 -12.36 -16.73
CA ASN A 295 9.39 -13.13 -17.89
C ASN A 295 9.37 -12.27 -19.17
N SER A 296 9.83 -12.84 -20.29
CA SER A 296 9.91 -12.14 -21.59
C SER A 296 8.54 -11.63 -22.07
N THR A 297 7.48 -12.41 -21.92
CA THR A 297 6.12 -12.02 -22.34
C THR A 297 5.58 -10.90 -21.46
N GLN A 298 5.77 -10.98 -20.14
CA GLN A 298 5.35 -9.96 -19.19
C GLN A 298 6.12 -8.65 -19.39
N SER A 299 7.40 -8.73 -19.77
CA SER A 299 8.21 -7.56 -20.08
C SER A 299 7.71 -6.81 -21.31
N LEU A 300 7.11 -7.48 -22.30
CA LEU A 300 6.50 -6.85 -23.48
C LEU A 300 5.23 -6.04 -23.17
N ILE A 301 4.59 -6.32 -22.03
CA ILE A 301 3.39 -5.58 -21.58
C ILE A 301 3.79 -4.26 -20.89
N VAL A 302 5.08 -4.07 -20.61
CA VAL A 302 5.60 -2.89 -19.89
C VAL A 302 6.40 -2.03 -20.85
N ASP A 303 6.01 -0.77 -21.02
CA ASP A 303 6.85 0.24 -21.66
C ASP A 303 7.96 0.68 -20.69
N ASN A 304 9.20 0.42 -21.06
CA ASN A 304 10.37 0.97 -20.38
C ASN A 304 10.85 2.21 -21.13
N ILE A 305 10.68 3.39 -20.54
CA ILE A 305 11.13 4.67 -21.14
C ILE A 305 12.68 4.82 -21.07
N HIS A 306 13.37 3.87 -20.46
CA HIS A 306 14.81 3.90 -20.25
C HIS A 306 15.50 2.64 -20.85
N THR A 307 15.40 2.45 -22.17
CA THR A 307 16.36 1.65 -22.96
C THR A 307 17.24 2.59 -23.77
#